data_0baf7633d3a0267b04f19d44d1f25f15
#
_entry.id   0baf7633d3a0267b04f19d44d1f25f15
#
_cell.length_a   1.000
_cell.length_b   1.000
_cell.length_c   1.000
_cell.angle_alpha   90.00
_cell.angle_beta   90.00
_cell.angle_gamma   90.00
#
_symmetry.space_group_name_H-M   'P 1'
#
loop_
_entity.id
_entity.type
_entity.pdbx_description
1 polymer ?
#
loop_
_entity_poly.entity_id
_entity_poly.type
_entity_poly.pdbx_seq_one_letter_code
_entity_poly.pdbx_strand_id
1 'polypeptide(L)'
;MKKMPMFMSVMACAALALSGCGNSVSDDRAQAYASLSSMTSLGTSQAQEYKQRLTVAPDSAAIKSVLAEAKAANEKRRADKATAAAKKVANDKIIKKTEAALSGVTLVGLSDECKGIALTLKADKTWDIKIDRTLNNCINPKGKSWKVIVEDRYGNKPVLRFSSDDRSYVLTLNGDGTVSINNSAKFTITK
;
A
#
# COMPACT_ATOMS: atom_id res chain seq x y z
N MET A 1 -13.46 6.14 -27.11
CA MET A 1 -12.77 7.43 -26.81
C MET A 1 -12.60 7.58 -25.32
N LYS A 2 -11.42 7.25 -24.78
CA LYS A 2 -11.09 7.37 -23.34
C LYS A 2 -10.46 8.74 -23.09
N LYS A 3 -11.15 9.61 -22.36
CA LYS A 3 -10.57 10.88 -21.88
C LYS A 3 -9.59 10.58 -20.76
N MET A 4 -8.30 10.81 -21.00
CA MET A 4 -7.26 10.88 -19.97
C MET A 4 -7.47 12.17 -19.15
N PRO A 5 -7.42 12.13 -17.82
CA PRO A 5 -7.32 13.34 -17.02
C PRO A 5 -5.90 13.89 -17.15
N MET A 6 -5.83 15.08 -17.69
CA MET A 6 -4.62 15.89 -17.79
C MET A 6 -4.31 16.41 -16.38
N PHE A 7 -3.28 15.83 -15.73
CA PHE A 7 -2.74 16.38 -14.49
C PHE A 7 -1.97 17.67 -14.85
N MET A 8 -2.62 18.82 -14.66
CA MET A 8 -1.96 20.11 -14.65
C MET A 8 -1.06 20.18 -13.41
N SER A 9 0.24 20.01 -13.64
CA SER A 9 1.29 20.34 -12.70
C SER A 9 1.37 21.86 -12.60
N VAL A 10 0.79 22.43 -11.55
CA VAL A 10 0.99 23.83 -11.22
C VAL A 10 2.40 23.95 -10.62
N MET A 11 3.38 24.22 -11.48
CA MET A 11 4.67 24.72 -11.07
C MET A 11 4.48 26.19 -10.65
N ALA A 12 4.28 26.42 -9.36
CA ALA A 12 4.43 27.75 -8.78
C ALA A 12 5.92 28.07 -8.71
N CYS A 13 6.46 28.62 -9.79
CA CYS A 13 7.74 29.33 -9.77
C CYS A 13 7.56 30.62 -8.97
N ALA A 14 7.81 30.57 -7.66
CA ALA A 14 8.07 31.78 -6.88
C ALA A 14 9.47 32.31 -7.28
N ALA A 15 9.51 33.17 -8.29
CA ALA A 15 10.67 33.99 -8.59
C ALA A 15 10.86 34.97 -7.43
N LEU A 16 11.72 34.65 -6.47
CA LEU A 16 12.22 35.59 -5.50
C LEU A 16 13.25 36.46 -6.21
N ALA A 17 12.84 37.68 -6.54
CA ALA A 17 13.72 38.76 -6.98
C ALA A 17 14.81 38.93 -5.92
N LEU A 18 16.06 38.68 -6.30
CA LEU A 18 17.26 38.98 -5.53
C LEU A 18 17.52 40.46 -5.64
N SER A 19 16.90 41.29 -4.79
CA SER A 19 17.40 42.62 -4.48
C SER A 19 18.61 42.46 -3.55
N GLY A 20 19.76 42.83 -4.04
CA GLY A 20 21.03 42.76 -3.33
C GLY A 20 21.08 43.72 -2.13
N CYS A 21 20.80 43.18 -0.95
CA CYS A 21 21.36 43.62 0.32
C CYS A 21 22.06 42.39 0.89
N GLY A 22 23.36 42.50 1.16
CA GLY A 22 24.16 41.38 1.68
C GLY A 22 23.61 40.94 3.04
N ASN A 23 22.72 39.95 3.02
CA ASN A 23 22.26 39.29 4.25
C ASN A 23 23.47 38.69 4.97
N SER A 24 23.55 38.89 6.25
CA SER A 24 24.60 38.25 7.04
C SER A 24 24.38 36.72 7.03
N VAL A 25 25.44 35.92 7.20
CA VAL A 25 25.34 34.46 7.31
C VAL A 25 24.37 34.07 8.42
N SER A 26 24.22 34.90 9.47
CA SER A 26 23.23 34.69 10.54
C SER A 26 21.81 34.83 10.06
N ASP A 27 21.51 35.79 9.18
CA ASP A 27 20.15 35.99 8.65
C ASP A 27 19.77 34.89 7.69
N ASP A 28 20.70 34.47 6.81
CA ASP A 28 20.47 33.32 5.92
C ASP A 28 20.22 32.04 6.71
N ARG A 29 20.93 31.82 7.83
CA ARG A 29 20.72 30.67 8.71
C ARG A 29 19.37 30.73 9.43
N ALA A 30 18.94 31.87 9.91
CA ALA A 30 17.64 32.06 10.54
C ALA A 30 16.49 31.75 9.55
N GLN A 31 16.60 32.27 8.32
CA GLN A 31 15.63 31.99 7.25
C GLN A 31 15.62 30.50 6.88
N ALA A 32 16.78 29.84 6.84
CA ALA A 32 16.87 28.40 6.56
C ALA A 32 16.21 27.56 7.65
N TYR A 33 16.36 27.93 8.93
CA TYR A 33 15.66 27.25 10.02
C TYR A 33 14.14 27.42 9.95
N ALA A 34 13.65 28.61 9.66
CA ALA A 34 12.24 28.87 9.45
C ALA A 34 11.68 28.01 8.30
N SER A 35 12.41 27.98 7.18
CA SER A 35 12.07 27.15 6.03
C SER A 35 12.07 25.64 6.37
N LEU A 36 13.07 25.15 7.09
CA LEU A 36 13.17 23.76 7.52
C LEU A 36 11.99 23.38 8.44
N SER A 37 11.61 24.28 9.35
CA SER A 37 10.47 24.07 10.26
C SER A 37 9.12 23.93 9.54
N SER A 38 8.98 24.53 8.36
CA SER A 38 7.77 24.40 7.52
C SER A 38 7.69 23.08 6.73
N MET A 39 8.76 22.29 6.71
CA MET A 39 8.85 21.04 5.94
C MET A 39 8.22 19.85 6.69
N THR A 40 6.90 19.78 6.69
CA THR A 40 6.11 18.81 7.46
C THR A 40 6.24 17.35 7.03
N SER A 41 6.81 17.10 5.84
CA SER A 41 7.00 15.73 5.35
C SER A 41 8.33 15.10 5.75
N LEU A 42 9.32 15.89 6.19
CA LEU A 42 10.55 15.36 6.76
C LEU A 42 10.25 14.59 8.06
N GLY A 43 10.96 13.47 8.27
CA GLY A 43 10.94 12.79 9.56
C GLY A 43 11.76 13.57 10.60
N THR A 44 11.43 13.36 11.87
CA THR A 44 12.11 14.05 12.99
C THR A 44 13.63 13.94 12.93
N SER A 45 14.15 12.72 12.69
CA SER A 45 15.61 12.49 12.60
C SER A 45 16.25 13.25 11.43
N GLN A 46 15.60 13.26 10.27
CA GLN A 46 16.11 14.00 9.10
C GLN A 46 16.07 15.53 9.32
N ALA A 47 15.00 16.03 9.92
CA ALA A 47 14.90 17.45 10.24
C ALA A 47 16.01 17.88 11.22
N GLN A 48 16.32 17.04 12.22
CA GLN A 48 17.44 17.27 13.15
C GLN A 48 18.80 17.23 12.43
N GLU A 49 19.02 16.28 11.53
CA GLU A 49 20.24 16.20 10.73
C GLU A 49 20.46 17.46 9.91
N TYR A 50 19.45 17.91 9.15
CA TYR A 50 19.54 19.14 8.38
C TYR A 50 19.74 20.36 9.28
N LYS A 51 19.11 20.40 10.45
CA LYS A 51 19.32 21.46 11.43
C LYS A 51 20.79 21.52 11.90
N GLN A 52 21.40 20.39 12.20
CA GLN A 52 22.82 20.31 12.58
C GLN A 52 23.72 20.77 11.43
N ARG A 53 23.47 20.32 10.19
CA ARG A 53 24.22 20.75 9.01
C ARG A 53 24.12 22.26 8.77
N LEU A 54 22.94 22.86 8.96
CA LEU A 54 22.76 24.31 8.90
C LEU A 54 23.52 25.04 9.99
N THR A 55 23.62 24.46 11.19
CA THR A 55 24.36 25.06 12.32
C THR A 55 25.86 25.23 12.00
N VAL A 56 26.44 24.20 11.36
CA VAL A 56 27.90 24.17 11.06
C VAL A 56 28.24 24.69 9.66
N ALA A 57 27.27 25.08 8.86
CA ALA A 57 27.50 25.60 7.52
C ALA A 57 28.34 26.90 7.58
N PRO A 58 29.48 26.95 6.88
CA PRO A 58 30.46 28.06 7.06
C PRO A 58 30.01 29.37 6.41
N ASP A 59 29.21 29.33 5.38
CA ASP A 59 28.82 30.48 4.56
C ASP A 59 27.39 30.37 3.99
N SER A 60 26.90 31.40 3.38
CA SER A 60 25.57 31.48 2.77
C SER A 60 25.40 30.49 1.62
N ALA A 61 26.44 30.11 0.90
CA ALA A 61 26.35 29.15 -0.18
C ALA A 61 26.11 27.73 0.38
N ALA A 62 26.83 27.36 1.42
CA ALA A 62 26.66 26.10 2.13
C ALA A 62 25.25 26.00 2.78
N ILE A 63 24.75 27.08 3.39
CA ILE A 63 23.39 27.16 3.94
C ILE A 63 22.34 26.92 2.85
N LYS A 64 22.46 27.58 1.71
CA LYS A 64 21.56 27.42 0.56
C LYS A 64 21.58 25.99 0.01
N SER A 65 22.77 25.37 -0.08
CA SER A 65 22.94 23.98 -0.51
C SER A 65 22.20 23.01 0.42
N VAL A 66 22.43 23.10 1.73
CA VAL A 66 21.76 22.25 2.72
C VAL A 66 20.24 22.44 2.68
N LEU A 67 19.76 23.67 2.54
CA LEU A 67 18.34 23.96 2.43
C LEU A 67 17.72 23.38 1.14
N ALA A 68 18.43 23.45 0.02
CA ALA A 68 17.98 22.84 -1.24
C ALA A 68 17.84 21.32 -1.12
N GLU A 69 18.82 20.64 -0.50
CA GLU A 69 18.75 19.22 -0.23
C GLU A 69 17.55 18.86 0.69
N ALA A 70 17.33 19.63 1.75
CA ALA A 70 16.20 19.44 2.65
C ALA A 70 14.85 19.59 1.94
N LYS A 71 14.72 20.60 1.06
CA LYS A 71 13.53 20.80 0.22
C LYS A 71 13.29 19.62 -0.71
N ALA A 72 14.30 19.16 -1.43
CA ALA A 72 14.21 18.01 -2.31
C ALA A 72 13.81 16.73 -1.55
N ALA A 73 14.40 16.49 -0.38
CA ALA A 73 14.03 15.36 0.47
C ALA A 73 12.57 15.44 0.98
N ASN A 74 12.11 16.65 1.36
CA ASN A 74 10.74 16.89 1.78
C ASN A 74 9.73 16.64 0.64
N GLU A 75 10.01 17.12 -0.55
CA GLU A 75 9.18 16.92 -1.75
C GLU A 75 9.12 15.46 -2.13
N LYS A 76 10.26 14.75 -2.16
CA LYS A 76 10.30 13.31 -2.42
C LYS A 76 9.42 12.55 -1.44
N ARG A 77 9.57 12.78 -0.13
CA ARG A 77 8.73 12.10 0.88
C ARG A 77 7.25 12.44 0.76
N ARG A 78 6.92 13.67 0.38
CA ARG A 78 5.54 14.06 0.10
C ARG A 78 4.97 13.28 -1.07
N ALA A 79 5.74 13.15 -2.15
CA ALA A 79 5.35 12.35 -3.32
C ALA A 79 5.19 10.87 -2.97
N ASP A 80 6.13 10.29 -2.22
CA ASP A 80 6.08 8.90 -1.77
C ASP A 80 4.84 8.63 -0.89
N LYS A 81 4.53 9.52 0.06
CA LYS A 81 3.32 9.45 0.88
C LYS A 81 2.04 9.53 0.04
N ALA A 82 2.00 10.43 -0.93
CA ALA A 82 0.84 10.57 -1.83
C ALA A 82 0.64 9.31 -2.68
N THR A 83 1.73 8.75 -3.22
CA THR A 83 1.70 7.51 -3.99
C THR A 83 1.22 6.32 -3.13
N ALA A 84 1.74 6.19 -1.91
CA ALA A 84 1.31 5.14 -0.98
C ALA A 84 -0.18 5.28 -0.60
N ALA A 85 -0.66 6.50 -0.37
CA ALA A 85 -2.06 6.76 -0.09
C ALA A 85 -2.96 6.42 -1.28
N ALA A 86 -2.58 6.81 -2.49
CA ALA A 86 -3.31 6.47 -3.71
C ALA A 86 -3.37 4.95 -3.95
N LYS A 87 -2.23 4.24 -3.74
CA LYS A 87 -2.16 2.78 -3.82
C LYS A 87 -3.10 2.12 -2.80
N LYS A 88 -3.12 2.61 -1.56
CA LYS A 88 -4.04 2.11 -0.52
C LYS A 88 -5.50 2.25 -0.94
N VAL A 89 -5.91 3.43 -1.41
CA VAL A 89 -7.29 3.67 -1.87
C VAL A 89 -7.66 2.74 -3.04
N ALA A 90 -6.75 2.55 -4.00
CA ALA A 90 -6.97 1.64 -5.11
C ALA A 90 -7.13 0.19 -4.63
N ASN A 91 -6.26 -0.27 -3.72
CA ASN A 91 -6.33 -1.60 -3.14
C ASN A 91 -7.63 -1.81 -2.35
N ASP A 92 -8.04 -0.84 -1.53
CA ASP A 92 -9.30 -0.92 -0.76
C ASP A 92 -10.52 -1.05 -1.69
N LYS A 93 -10.51 -0.36 -2.83
CA LYS A 93 -11.56 -0.50 -3.85
C LYS A 93 -11.59 -1.89 -4.46
N ILE A 94 -10.43 -2.45 -4.80
CA ILE A 94 -10.31 -3.82 -5.33
C ILE A 94 -10.78 -4.83 -4.29
N ILE A 95 -10.36 -4.70 -3.04
CA ILE A 95 -10.74 -5.58 -1.94
C ILE A 95 -12.26 -5.57 -1.78
N LYS A 96 -12.89 -4.41 -1.63
CA LYS A 96 -14.35 -4.29 -1.47
C LYS A 96 -15.12 -4.91 -2.64
N LYS A 97 -14.69 -4.65 -3.88
CA LYS A 97 -15.33 -5.22 -5.08
C LYS A 97 -15.22 -6.74 -5.09
N THR A 98 -14.04 -7.28 -4.78
CA THR A 98 -13.79 -8.73 -4.80
C THR A 98 -14.53 -9.41 -3.66
N GLU A 99 -14.55 -8.83 -2.46
CA GLU A 99 -15.31 -9.36 -1.33
C GLU A 99 -16.81 -9.39 -1.58
N ALA A 100 -17.36 -8.36 -2.21
CA ALA A 100 -18.77 -8.35 -2.60
C ALA A 100 -19.09 -9.45 -3.63
N ALA A 101 -18.18 -9.69 -4.57
CA ALA A 101 -18.35 -10.75 -5.59
C ALA A 101 -18.25 -12.17 -5.00
N LEU A 102 -17.47 -12.35 -3.93
CA LEU A 102 -17.26 -13.64 -3.26
C LEU A 102 -18.26 -13.92 -2.14
N SER A 103 -18.99 -12.93 -1.68
CA SER A 103 -20.01 -13.10 -0.64
C SER A 103 -21.16 -13.99 -1.14
N GLY A 104 -21.51 -15.04 -0.39
CA GLY A 104 -22.52 -16.01 -0.75
C GLY A 104 -22.06 -17.06 -1.77
N VAL A 105 -20.79 -17.05 -2.14
CA VAL A 105 -20.20 -17.99 -3.10
C VAL A 105 -19.77 -19.28 -2.40
N THR A 106 -19.89 -20.40 -3.08
CA THR A 106 -19.36 -21.71 -2.66
C THR A 106 -18.15 -22.07 -3.53
N LEU A 107 -17.05 -22.40 -2.89
CA LEU A 107 -15.84 -22.93 -3.51
C LEU A 107 -15.90 -24.46 -3.44
N VAL A 108 -15.99 -25.11 -4.60
CA VAL A 108 -16.08 -26.57 -4.70
C VAL A 108 -14.73 -27.12 -5.14
N GLY A 109 -14.18 -28.06 -4.39
CA GLY A 109 -12.89 -28.68 -4.68
C GLY A 109 -12.89 -29.45 -6.00
N LEU A 110 -11.92 -29.15 -6.87
CA LEU A 110 -11.74 -29.78 -8.18
C LEU A 110 -10.62 -30.80 -8.20
N SER A 111 -9.52 -30.53 -7.50
CA SER A 111 -8.38 -31.46 -7.44
C SER A 111 -8.71 -32.67 -6.56
N ASP A 112 -8.06 -33.78 -6.83
CA ASP A 112 -8.30 -35.03 -6.08
C ASP A 112 -8.10 -34.87 -4.57
N GLU A 113 -7.17 -34.00 -4.16
CA GLU A 113 -6.88 -33.65 -2.77
C GLU A 113 -8.05 -32.92 -2.09
N CYS A 114 -8.82 -32.12 -2.87
CA CYS A 114 -9.89 -31.27 -2.38
C CYS A 114 -11.31 -31.75 -2.80
N LYS A 115 -11.40 -32.81 -3.56
CA LYS A 115 -12.67 -33.36 -4.06
C LYS A 115 -13.59 -33.74 -2.90
N GLY A 116 -14.82 -33.27 -2.98
CA GLY A 116 -15.82 -33.48 -1.90
C GLY A 116 -15.76 -32.42 -0.79
N ILE A 117 -14.98 -31.37 -0.97
CA ILE A 117 -14.98 -30.20 -0.09
C ILE A 117 -15.75 -29.07 -0.73
N ALA A 118 -16.67 -28.46 0.00
CA ALA A 118 -17.37 -27.24 -0.38
C ALA A 118 -17.24 -26.21 0.74
N LEU A 119 -16.72 -25.01 0.40
CA LEU A 119 -16.53 -23.89 1.30
C LEU A 119 -17.50 -22.78 0.93
N THR A 120 -18.48 -22.46 1.75
CA THR A 120 -19.41 -21.37 1.52
C THR A 120 -18.97 -20.10 2.24
N LEU A 121 -18.70 -19.03 1.49
CA LEU A 121 -18.26 -17.73 2.00
C LEU A 121 -19.45 -16.87 2.34
N LYS A 122 -19.64 -16.53 3.62
CA LYS A 122 -20.77 -15.74 4.09
C LYS A 122 -20.51 -14.24 4.04
N ALA A 123 -21.57 -13.46 4.01
CA ALA A 123 -21.48 -11.99 3.97
C ALA A 123 -20.86 -11.39 5.25
N ASP A 124 -21.03 -12.04 6.40
CA ASP A 124 -20.46 -11.67 7.69
C ASP A 124 -18.95 -12.00 7.83
N LYS A 125 -18.31 -12.40 6.72
CA LYS A 125 -16.91 -12.81 6.66
C LYS A 125 -16.60 -14.13 7.39
N THR A 126 -17.60 -14.86 7.79
CA THR A 126 -17.47 -16.26 8.21
C THR A 126 -17.59 -17.20 7.01
N TRP A 127 -17.32 -18.46 7.19
CA TRP A 127 -17.46 -19.48 6.17
C TRP A 127 -17.88 -20.80 6.79
N ASP A 128 -18.63 -21.59 6.01
CA ASP A 128 -18.99 -22.97 6.34
C ASP A 128 -18.24 -23.93 5.45
N ILE A 129 -17.95 -25.09 5.97
CA ILE A 129 -17.38 -26.18 5.20
C ILE A 129 -18.30 -27.38 5.24
N LYS A 130 -18.52 -27.96 4.06
CA LYS A 130 -19.14 -29.28 3.91
C LYS A 130 -18.08 -30.22 3.37
N ILE A 131 -17.82 -31.32 4.08
CA ILE A 131 -16.85 -32.34 3.70
C ILE A 131 -17.63 -33.63 3.48
N ASP A 132 -17.56 -34.12 2.25
CA ASP A 132 -18.29 -35.34 1.84
C ASP A 132 -17.44 -36.63 2.03
N ARG A 133 -16.12 -36.45 2.27
CA ARG A 133 -15.16 -37.54 2.49
C ARG A 133 -14.09 -37.15 3.49
N THR A 134 -13.58 -38.13 4.22
CA THR A 134 -12.45 -38.03 5.16
C THR A 134 -11.07 -37.84 4.47
N LEU A 135 -10.96 -37.06 3.41
CA LEU A 135 -9.69 -36.77 2.74
C LEU A 135 -9.13 -35.46 3.27
N ASN A 136 -8.15 -35.57 4.14
CA ASN A 136 -7.77 -34.52 5.08
C ASN A 136 -6.56 -33.64 4.71
N ASN A 137 -6.15 -33.58 3.45
CA ASN A 137 -4.89 -32.88 3.09
C ASN A 137 -5.08 -31.52 2.42
N CYS A 138 -6.30 -31.13 2.09
CA CYS A 138 -6.55 -29.91 1.32
C CYS A 138 -6.61 -28.66 2.21
N ILE A 139 -7.60 -28.57 3.04
CA ILE A 139 -7.80 -27.48 4.02
C ILE A 139 -8.37 -28.11 5.29
N ASN A 140 -7.69 -27.94 6.40
CA ASN A 140 -8.22 -28.28 7.71
C ASN A 140 -8.67 -26.98 8.41
N PRO A 141 -9.96 -26.70 8.43
CA PRO A 141 -10.47 -25.42 8.86
C PRO A 141 -10.82 -25.40 10.34
N LYS A 142 -9.87 -25.05 11.14
CA LYS A 142 -10.15 -24.50 12.46
C LYS A 142 -10.15 -22.99 12.34
N GLY A 143 -11.27 -22.36 12.56
CA GLY A 143 -11.40 -20.90 12.41
C GLY A 143 -12.41 -20.51 11.31
N LYS A 144 -12.94 -19.32 11.39
CA LYS A 144 -14.21 -19.01 10.72
C LYS A 144 -14.21 -17.69 9.96
N SER A 145 -13.04 -17.09 9.67
CA SER A 145 -13.02 -15.81 8.98
C SER A 145 -12.29 -15.87 7.65
N TRP A 146 -12.80 -15.14 6.67
CA TRP A 146 -12.17 -14.92 5.39
C TRP A 146 -12.08 -13.43 5.07
N LYS A 147 -11.09 -13.06 4.29
CA LYS A 147 -10.93 -11.70 3.76
C LYS A 147 -10.19 -11.72 2.44
N VAL A 148 -10.39 -10.68 1.64
CA VAL A 148 -9.55 -10.40 0.47
C VAL A 148 -8.39 -9.50 0.89
N ILE A 149 -7.19 -9.80 0.40
CA ILE A 149 -6.00 -8.97 0.58
C ILE A 149 -5.36 -8.68 -0.77
N VAL A 150 -4.68 -7.54 -0.87
CA VAL A 150 -3.86 -7.15 -2.02
C VAL A 150 -2.50 -6.75 -1.48
N GLU A 151 -1.48 -7.55 -1.78
CA GLU A 151 -0.11 -7.33 -1.30
C GLU A 151 0.89 -7.50 -2.45
N ASP A 152 2.03 -6.81 -2.36
CA ASP A 152 3.08 -6.83 -3.40
C ASP A 152 3.62 -8.24 -3.65
N ARG A 153 3.75 -9.07 -2.62
CA ARG A 153 4.19 -10.47 -2.72
C ARG A 153 3.30 -11.35 -3.59
N TYR A 154 2.07 -10.92 -3.85
CA TYR A 154 1.12 -11.60 -4.75
C TYR A 154 0.95 -10.83 -6.07
N GLY A 155 1.91 -9.98 -6.44
CA GLY A 155 1.85 -9.18 -7.66
C GLY A 155 0.75 -8.14 -7.68
N ASN A 156 0.33 -7.64 -6.51
CA ASN A 156 -0.79 -6.70 -6.32
C ASN A 156 -2.14 -7.24 -6.87
N LYS A 157 -2.29 -8.54 -7.01
CA LYS A 157 -3.56 -9.18 -7.34
C LYS A 157 -4.35 -9.49 -6.06
N PRO A 158 -5.69 -9.44 -6.12
CA PRO A 158 -6.50 -9.86 -4.98
C PRO A 158 -6.32 -11.35 -4.75
N VAL A 159 -6.11 -11.74 -3.50
CA VAL A 159 -6.08 -13.13 -3.05
C VAL A 159 -7.05 -13.30 -1.88
N LEU A 160 -7.64 -14.48 -1.77
CA LEU A 160 -8.54 -14.84 -0.69
C LEU A 160 -7.73 -15.47 0.45
N ARG A 161 -7.83 -14.90 1.64
CA ARG A 161 -7.16 -15.41 2.84
C ARG A 161 -8.19 -15.96 3.82
N PHE A 162 -8.01 -17.21 4.20
CA PHE A 162 -8.68 -17.82 5.33
C PHE A 162 -7.78 -17.74 6.56
N SER A 163 -8.34 -17.32 7.67
CA SER A 163 -7.64 -17.33 8.95
C SER A 163 -8.25 -18.40 9.84
N SER A 164 -7.40 -19.28 10.36
CA SER A 164 -7.72 -20.22 11.43
C SER A 164 -6.88 -19.87 12.66
N ASP A 165 -7.18 -20.50 13.80
CA ASP A 165 -6.46 -20.27 15.06
C ASP A 165 -4.97 -20.58 14.92
N ASP A 166 -4.61 -21.59 14.11
CA ASP A 166 -3.22 -22.06 13.98
C ASP A 166 -2.59 -21.78 12.62
N ARG A 167 -3.37 -21.50 11.56
CA ARG A 167 -2.87 -21.38 10.19
C ARG A 167 -3.64 -20.35 9.36
N SER A 168 -2.95 -19.81 8.38
CA SER A 168 -3.57 -19.00 7.33
C SER A 168 -3.40 -19.69 5.98
N TYR A 169 -4.50 -19.82 5.25
CA TYR A 169 -4.48 -20.30 3.88
C TYR A 169 -4.69 -19.12 2.94
N VAL A 170 -3.91 -19.09 1.87
CA VAL A 170 -4.05 -18.06 0.84
C VAL A 170 -4.38 -18.73 -0.49
N LEU A 171 -5.51 -18.34 -1.06
CA LEU A 171 -6.00 -18.84 -2.33
C LEU A 171 -5.87 -17.74 -3.38
N THR A 172 -5.20 -18.07 -4.48
CA THR A 172 -5.09 -17.17 -5.64
C THR A 172 -6.37 -17.26 -6.47
N LEU A 173 -6.92 -16.10 -6.82
CA LEU A 173 -8.06 -15.99 -7.75
C LEU A 173 -7.52 -16.03 -9.18
N ASN A 174 -7.85 -17.08 -9.95
CA ASN A 174 -7.27 -17.34 -11.27
C ASN A 174 -8.14 -16.72 -12.35
N GLY A 175 -8.78 -15.77 -12.42
CA GLY A 175 -9.51 -15.09 -13.49
C GLY A 175 -10.43 -15.97 -14.40
N ASP A 176 -10.26 -17.28 -14.37
CA ASP A 176 -11.03 -18.31 -15.09
C ASP A 176 -12.21 -18.88 -14.27
N GLY A 177 -12.56 -18.26 -13.17
CA GLY A 177 -13.59 -18.76 -12.26
C GLY A 177 -13.09 -19.83 -11.29
N THR A 178 -11.78 -20.04 -11.21
CA THR A 178 -11.18 -20.95 -10.24
C THR A 178 -10.35 -20.21 -9.20
N VAL A 179 -10.10 -20.87 -8.07
CA VAL A 179 -9.12 -20.45 -7.07
C VAL A 179 -8.15 -21.59 -6.78
N SER A 180 -6.91 -21.28 -6.44
CA SER A 180 -5.89 -22.28 -6.17
C SER A 180 -5.13 -22.00 -4.88
N ILE A 181 -4.71 -23.07 -4.19
CA ILE A 181 -3.78 -23.06 -3.07
C ILE A 181 -2.44 -23.59 -3.61
N ASN A 182 -1.38 -22.78 -3.49
CA ASN A 182 -0.01 -23.20 -3.84
C ASN A 182 0.11 -23.86 -5.23
N ASN A 183 -0.73 -23.46 -6.19
CA ASN A 183 -0.80 -24.00 -7.55
C ASN A 183 -1.19 -25.50 -7.69
N SER A 184 -1.46 -26.22 -6.61
CA SER A 184 -1.79 -27.65 -6.63
C SER A 184 -3.27 -27.91 -6.38
N ALA A 185 -3.80 -27.44 -5.30
CA ALA A 185 -5.20 -27.63 -4.94
C ALA A 185 -6.08 -26.57 -5.61
N LYS A 186 -7.08 -27.01 -6.37
CA LYS A 186 -7.99 -26.12 -7.12
C LYS A 186 -9.44 -26.26 -6.65
N PHE A 187 -10.13 -25.13 -6.66
CA PHE A 187 -11.56 -25.03 -6.43
C PHE A 187 -12.22 -24.26 -7.57
N THR A 188 -13.45 -24.65 -7.92
CA THR A 188 -14.30 -23.81 -8.78
C THR A 188 -15.18 -22.90 -7.92
N ILE A 189 -15.48 -21.73 -8.47
CA ILE A 189 -16.39 -20.76 -7.85
C ILE A 189 -17.80 -21.05 -8.37
N THR A 190 -18.72 -21.38 -7.47
CA THR A 190 -20.14 -21.59 -7.79
C THR A 190 -21.01 -20.59 -7.01
N LYS A 191 -22.04 -20.07 -7.66
CA LYS A 191 -23.07 -19.21 -7.03
C LYS A 191 -24.28 -20.03 -6.67
#